data_6fc3f88bbd6f7b4dba70f054c506f71f
#
_entry.id   6fc3f88bbd6f7b4dba70f054c506f71f
#
_cell.length_a   1.000
_cell.length_b   1.000
_cell.length_c   1.000
_cell.angle_alpha   90.00
_cell.angle_beta   90.00
_cell.angle_gamma   90.00
#
_symmetry.space_group_name_H-M   'P 1'
#
loop_
_entity.id
_entity.type
_entity.pdbx_description
1 polymer ?
#
loop_
_entity_poly.entity_id
_entity_poly.type
_entity_poly.pdbx_seq_one_letter_code
_entity_poly.pdbx_strand_id
1 'polypeptide(L)'
;MMLALRRPELVARLCVVDIAPAPNASGGLTDFVEAMRDLDLSKADRRGDVDAMLKQQVPDPGVRAFLLTNLTAGDKGLSWQPNLDVLSAQMPAIEGFPDTDDASPYEGPCLFIAGAKSDYIGPQHQAEIERLFPQAEIESIDGAGHWVHAEQPKAFMQAVEKFLEKS
;
A
#
# COMPACT_ATOMS: atom_id res chain seq x y z
N MET A 1 1.04 0.01 12.11
CA MET A 1 -0.14 -0.13 12.98
C MET A 1 0.03 -1.24 14.01
N MET A 2 0.16 -2.51 13.64
CA MET A 2 0.23 -3.64 14.61
C MET A 2 1.33 -3.54 15.67
N LEU A 3 2.50 -2.97 15.37
CA LEU A 3 3.54 -2.72 16.37
C LEU A 3 3.04 -1.75 17.45
N ALA A 4 2.40 -0.64 17.05
CA ALA A 4 1.87 0.34 17.99
C ALA A 4 0.77 -0.22 18.89
N LEU A 5 -0.09 -1.10 18.34
CA LEU A 5 -1.14 -1.76 19.14
C LEU A 5 -0.59 -2.81 20.11
N ARG A 6 0.45 -3.56 19.71
CA ARG A 6 1.01 -4.66 20.53
C ARG A 6 2.11 -4.24 21.50
N ARG A 7 2.87 -3.23 21.11
CA ARG A 7 4.05 -2.75 21.84
C ARG A 7 4.10 -1.21 21.78
N PRO A 8 3.08 -0.53 22.36
CA PRO A 8 2.96 0.94 22.30
C PRO A 8 4.18 1.67 22.85
N GLU A 9 4.88 1.08 23.82
CA GLU A 9 6.07 1.63 24.42
C GLU A 9 7.28 1.76 23.46
N LEU A 10 7.23 1.07 22.31
CA LEU A 10 8.26 1.14 21.27
C LEU A 10 7.95 2.17 20.18
N VAL A 11 6.77 2.79 20.21
CA VAL A 11 6.31 3.70 19.17
C VAL A 11 6.02 5.07 19.77
N ALA A 12 6.93 6.01 19.58
CA ALA A 12 6.74 7.39 20.08
C ALA A 12 5.68 8.15 19.30
N ARG A 13 5.60 7.94 17.97
CA ARG A 13 4.64 8.56 17.05
C ARG A 13 4.36 7.59 15.90
N LEU A 14 3.13 7.59 15.40
CA LEU A 14 2.73 6.76 14.26
C LEU A 14 2.23 7.64 13.11
N CYS A 15 2.84 7.52 11.94
CA CYS A 15 2.30 8.08 10.71
C CYS A 15 1.90 6.93 9.77
N VAL A 16 0.64 6.91 9.36
CA VAL A 16 0.08 5.91 8.43
C VAL A 16 -0.28 6.62 7.12
N VAL A 17 0.20 6.09 6.01
CA VAL A 17 0.00 6.70 4.70
C VAL A 17 -0.93 5.84 3.86
N ASP A 18 -2.11 6.36 3.61
CA ASP A 18 -3.14 5.90 2.71
C ASP A 18 -3.48 4.40 2.83
N ILE A 19 -3.65 3.94 4.07
CA ILE A 19 -4.19 2.61 4.39
C ILE A 19 -4.94 2.64 5.72
N ALA A 20 -6.10 1.97 5.79
CA ALA A 20 -6.89 1.84 7.00
C ALA A 20 -6.51 0.57 7.80
N PRO A 21 -6.81 0.49 9.11
CA PRO A 21 -6.69 -0.72 9.92
C PRO A 21 -7.85 -1.68 9.69
N ALA A 22 -8.11 -2.01 8.43
CA ALA A 22 -9.20 -2.87 7.98
C ALA A 22 -8.73 -3.70 6.78
N PRO A 23 -9.40 -4.82 6.43
CA PRO A 23 -9.14 -5.51 5.19
C PRO A 23 -9.26 -4.56 4.00
N ASN A 24 -8.29 -4.61 3.10
CA ASN A 24 -8.31 -3.79 1.90
C ASN A 24 -9.37 -4.31 0.93
N ALA A 25 -10.54 -3.67 0.92
CA ALA A 25 -11.64 -4.02 0.03
C ALA A 25 -11.46 -3.47 -1.40
N SER A 26 -10.44 -2.62 -1.63
CA SER A 26 -10.23 -1.96 -2.93
C SER A 26 -9.79 -2.95 -4.03
N GLY A 27 -9.35 -4.16 -3.67
CA GLY A 27 -8.88 -5.17 -4.62
C GLY A 27 -7.65 -4.71 -5.40
N GLY A 28 -7.26 -5.47 -6.40
CA GLY A 28 -6.26 -5.02 -7.38
C GLY A 28 -4.86 -5.57 -7.13
N LEU A 29 -4.42 -5.75 -5.89
CA LEU A 29 -3.11 -6.38 -5.64
C LEU A 29 -3.11 -7.84 -6.08
N THR A 30 -4.16 -8.58 -5.74
CA THR A 30 -4.37 -9.96 -6.21
C THR A 30 -4.36 -9.99 -7.73
N ASP A 31 -5.14 -9.13 -8.41
CA ASP A 31 -5.21 -9.08 -9.87
C ASP A 31 -3.83 -8.77 -10.50
N PHE A 32 -3.03 -7.89 -9.87
CA PHE A 32 -1.69 -7.57 -10.35
C PHE A 32 -0.72 -8.75 -10.21
N VAL A 33 -0.78 -9.46 -9.07
CA VAL A 33 0.06 -10.65 -8.85
C VAL A 33 -0.32 -11.75 -9.84
N GLU A 34 -1.61 -11.97 -10.08
CA GLU A 34 -2.10 -12.93 -11.06
C GLU A 34 -1.72 -12.53 -12.48
N ALA A 35 -1.89 -11.27 -12.85
CA ALA A 35 -1.45 -10.77 -14.15
C ALA A 35 0.04 -10.99 -14.41
N MET A 36 0.89 -10.78 -13.39
CA MET A 36 2.33 -11.07 -13.50
C MET A 36 2.61 -12.57 -13.60
N ARG A 37 1.96 -13.38 -12.78
CA ARG A 37 2.16 -14.84 -12.70
C ARG A 37 1.76 -15.54 -14.01
N ASP A 38 0.65 -15.11 -14.60
CA ASP A 38 0.07 -15.77 -15.77
C ASP A 38 0.77 -15.37 -17.10
N LEU A 39 1.72 -14.41 -17.05
CA LEU A 39 2.51 -14.05 -18.22
C LEU A 39 3.54 -15.13 -18.58
N ASP A 40 3.51 -15.53 -19.83
CA ASP A 40 4.53 -16.39 -20.43
C ASP A 40 5.75 -15.54 -20.86
N LEU A 41 6.70 -15.36 -19.94
CA LEU A 41 7.91 -14.56 -20.16
C LEU A 41 8.81 -15.11 -21.28
N SER A 42 8.63 -16.39 -21.69
CA SER A 42 9.41 -16.95 -22.82
C SER A 42 9.09 -16.30 -24.16
N LYS A 43 7.99 -15.54 -24.24
CA LYS A 43 7.56 -14.77 -25.42
C LYS A 43 8.06 -13.33 -25.44
N ALA A 44 8.89 -12.94 -24.47
CA ALA A 44 9.41 -11.58 -24.31
C ALA A 44 10.94 -11.60 -24.32
N ASP A 45 11.54 -10.79 -25.15
CA ASP A 45 13.00 -10.64 -25.24
C ASP A 45 13.51 -9.51 -24.33
N ARG A 46 12.64 -8.54 -24.02
CA ARG A 46 12.99 -7.33 -23.29
C ARG A 46 11.81 -6.81 -22.45
N ARG A 47 12.14 -5.93 -21.49
CA ARG A 47 11.17 -5.29 -20.58
C ARG A 47 9.96 -4.65 -21.29
N GLY A 48 10.19 -4.02 -22.47
CA GLY A 48 9.12 -3.38 -23.24
C GLY A 48 8.08 -4.36 -23.79
N ASP A 49 8.49 -5.59 -24.09
CA ASP A 49 7.58 -6.64 -24.55
C ASP A 49 6.67 -7.08 -23.38
N VAL A 50 7.24 -7.21 -22.17
CA VAL A 50 6.48 -7.52 -20.96
C VAL A 50 5.50 -6.38 -20.60
N ASP A 51 5.89 -5.10 -20.74
CA ASP A 51 4.98 -3.96 -20.60
C ASP A 51 3.78 -4.06 -21.54
N ALA A 52 4.05 -4.37 -22.81
CA ALA A 52 2.99 -4.53 -23.82
C ALA A 52 2.04 -5.70 -23.49
N MET A 53 2.57 -6.82 -22.97
CA MET A 53 1.78 -7.98 -22.56
C MET A 53 0.90 -7.67 -21.35
N LEU A 54 1.41 -6.93 -20.36
CA LEU A 54 0.64 -6.52 -19.16
C LEU A 54 -0.47 -5.53 -19.46
N LYS A 55 -0.40 -4.78 -20.56
CA LYS A 55 -1.27 -3.61 -20.82
C LYS A 55 -2.77 -3.89 -20.76
N GLN A 56 -3.20 -5.11 -21.12
CA GLN A 56 -4.61 -5.46 -21.13
C GLN A 56 -5.16 -5.67 -19.70
N GLN A 57 -4.37 -6.28 -18.82
CA GLN A 57 -4.77 -6.60 -17.44
C GLN A 57 -4.45 -5.45 -16.48
N VAL A 58 -3.41 -4.68 -16.80
CA VAL A 58 -2.96 -3.52 -16.02
C VAL A 58 -2.91 -2.29 -16.93
N PRO A 59 -4.04 -1.58 -17.12
CA PRO A 59 -4.13 -0.46 -18.07
C PRO A 59 -3.28 0.75 -17.69
N ASP A 60 -3.10 1.01 -16.37
CA ASP A 60 -2.34 2.16 -15.87
C ASP A 60 -0.83 1.99 -16.14
N PRO A 61 -0.19 2.93 -16.86
CA PRO A 61 1.22 2.82 -17.19
C PRO A 61 2.16 3.00 -16.00
N GLY A 62 1.74 3.76 -14.97
CA GLY A 62 2.52 3.96 -13.74
C GLY A 62 2.56 2.68 -12.92
N VAL A 63 1.41 2.01 -12.77
CA VAL A 63 1.34 0.70 -12.11
C VAL A 63 2.19 -0.33 -12.86
N ARG A 64 2.08 -0.42 -14.19
CA ARG A 64 2.94 -1.34 -14.97
C ARG A 64 4.42 -1.05 -14.78
N ALA A 65 4.82 0.23 -14.84
CA ALA A 65 6.21 0.62 -14.61
C ALA A 65 6.71 0.18 -13.23
N PHE A 66 5.86 0.30 -12.21
CA PHE A 66 6.15 -0.18 -10.84
C PHE A 66 6.28 -1.71 -10.81
N LEU A 67 5.31 -2.48 -11.32
CA LEU A 67 5.37 -3.94 -11.35
C LEU A 67 6.63 -4.43 -12.06
N LEU A 68 6.99 -3.82 -13.18
CA LEU A 68 8.18 -4.15 -13.95
C LEU A 68 9.49 -3.89 -13.20
N THR A 69 9.52 -3.13 -12.09
CA THR A 69 10.74 -3.02 -11.25
C THR A 69 11.16 -4.38 -10.68
N ASN A 70 10.24 -5.32 -10.59
CA ASN A 70 10.46 -6.69 -10.15
C ASN A 70 10.92 -7.65 -11.27
N LEU A 71 11.08 -7.16 -12.50
CA LEU A 71 11.54 -7.96 -13.62
C LEU A 71 13.07 -7.90 -13.71
N THR A 72 13.69 -9.05 -13.83
CA THR A 72 15.15 -9.21 -14.02
C THR A 72 15.46 -9.92 -15.31
N ALA A 73 16.65 -9.64 -15.86
CA ALA A 73 17.22 -10.35 -16.98
C ALA A 73 18.44 -11.15 -16.49
N GLY A 74 18.51 -12.42 -16.86
CA GLY A 74 19.62 -13.33 -16.55
C GLY A 74 19.96 -14.21 -17.75
N ASP A 75 20.87 -15.16 -17.55
CA ASP A 75 21.34 -16.08 -18.61
C ASP A 75 20.22 -16.94 -19.20
N LYS A 76 19.12 -17.10 -18.46
CA LYS A 76 17.92 -17.88 -18.89
C LYS A 76 16.79 -17.01 -19.45
N GLY A 77 17.03 -15.72 -19.69
CA GLY A 77 16.03 -14.76 -20.13
C GLY A 77 15.45 -13.92 -18.99
N LEU A 78 14.23 -13.42 -19.21
CA LEU A 78 13.50 -12.61 -18.23
C LEU A 78 12.86 -13.48 -17.15
N SER A 79 12.85 -12.98 -15.92
CA SER A 79 12.21 -13.63 -14.77
C SER A 79 11.70 -12.62 -13.75
N TRP A 80 10.67 -12.97 -13.01
CA TRP A 80 10.21 -12.19 -11.86
C TRP A 80 11.08 -12.49 -10.64
N GLN A 81 11.47 -11.45 -9.90
CA GLN A 81 12.22 -11.60 -8.64
C GLN A 81 11.38 -12.24 -7.53
N PRO A 82 10.13 -11.76 -7.25
CA PRO A 82 9.31 -12.35 -6.21
C PRO A 82 8.77 -13.73 -6.64
N ASN A 83 8.54 -14.58 -5.64
CA ASN A 83 7.84 -15.84 -5.84
C ASN A 83 6.33 -15.54 -5.96
N LEU A 84 5.83 -15.40 -7.19
CA LEU A 84 4.45 -15.01 -7.47
C LEU A 84 3.44 -16.09 -7.04
N ASP A 85 3.80 -17.37 -7.05
CA ASP A 85 2.92 -18.44 -6.58
C ASP A 85 2.68 -18.32 -5.07
N VAL A 86 3.75 -18.07 -4.30
CA VAL A 86 3.63 -17.85 -2.85
C VAL A 86 2.87 -16.57 -2.56
N LEU A 87 3.14 -15.48 -3.28
CA LEU A 87 2.41 -14.24 -3.12
C LEU A 87 0.92 -14.43 -3.40
N SER A 88 0.56 -15.03 -4.54
CA SER A 88 -0.83 -15.31 -4.90
C SER A 88 -1.56 -16.12 -3.81
N ALA A 89 -0.91 -17.17 -3.30
CA ALA A 89 -1.47 -18.00 -2.23
C ALA A 89 -1.66 -17.25 -0.90
N GLN A 90 -0.87 -16.20 -0.64
CA GLN A 90 -0.90 -15.42 0.60
C GLN A 90 -1.62 -14.07 0.47
N MET A 91 -2.13 -13.72 -0.72
CA MET A 91 -2.82 -12.45 -0.94
C MET A 91 -3.95 -12.17 0.06
N PRO A 92 -4.81 -13.14 0.45
CA PRO A 92 -5.83 -12.88 1.46
C PRO A 92 -5.27 -12.42 2.81
N ALA A 93 -4.09 -12.91 3.19
CA ALA A 93 -3.43 -12.47 4.42
C ALA A 93 -2.73 -11.11 4.25
N ILE A 94 -2.21 -10.82 3.05
CA ILE A 94 -1.53 -9.56 2.73
C ILE A 94 -2.53 -8.40 2.61
N GLU A 95 -3.67 -8.63 1.96
CA GLU A 95 -4.74 -7.63 1.80
C GLU A 95 -5.64 -7.55 3.04
N GLY A 96 -5.54 -8.53 3.95
CA GLY A 96 -6.24 -8.53 5.22
C GLY A 96 -5.60 -7.59 6.24
N PHE A 97 -6.34 -7.37 7.31
CA PHE A 97 -5.82 -6.78 8.54
C PHE A 97 -5.93 -7.80 9.67
N PRO A 98 -4.90 -7.97 10.52
CA PRO A 98 -4.98 -8.93 11.61
C PRO A 98 -6.15 -8.63 12.55
N ASP A 99 -6.69 -9.66 13.16
CA ASP A 99 -7.71 -9.52 14.20
C ASP A 99 -7.21 -8.61 15.33
N THR A 100 -8.06 -7.67 15.71
CA THR A 100 -7.81 -6.64 16.71
C THR A 100 -8.94 -6.52 17.73
N ASP A 101 -9.83 -7.50 17.85
CA ASP A 101 -10.96 -7.47 18.79
C ASP A 101 -10.48 -7.32 20.22
N ASP A 102 -9.38 -7.98 20.58
CA ASP A 102 -8.76 -7.91 21.91
C ASP A 102 -7.61 -6.88 22.01
N ALA A 103 -7.38 -6.08 20.98
CA ALA A 103 -6.28 -5.11 20.99
C ALA A 103 -6.64 -3.89 21.85
N SER A 104 -5.72 -3.50 22.73
CA SER A 104 -5.80 -2.19 23.40
C SER A 104 -5.49 -1.09 22.37
N PRO A 105 -6.20 0.05 22.46
CA PRO A 105 -5.93 1.17 21.57
C PRO A 105 -4.52 1.73 21.79
N TYR A 106 -3.94 2.29 20.73
CA TYR A 106 -2.69 3.05 20.81
C TYR A 106 -3.02 4.51 21.15
N GLU A 107 -2.68 4.93 22.37
CA GLU A 107 -2.96 6.26 22.90
C GLU A 107 -1.89 7.32 22.53
N GLY A 108 -0.87 6.92 21.78
CA GLY A 108 0.18 7.85 21.34
C GLY A 108 -0.24 8.70 20.15
N PRO A 109 0.53 9.76 19.82
CA PRO A 109 0.27 10.60 18.67
C PRO A 109 0.23 9.80 17.38
N CYS A 110 -0.85 9.96 16.60
CA CYS A 110 -1.06 9.25 15.36
C CYS A 110 -1.56 10.18 14.25
N LEU A 111 -0.99 10.08 13.05
CA LEU A 111 -1.42 10.78 11.86
C LEU A 111 -1.75 9.77 10.77
N PHE A 112 -2.96 9.85 10.22
CA PHE A 112 -3.32 9.19 8.96
C PHE A 112 -3.30 10.23 7.83
N ILE A 113 -2.51 9.98 6.79
CA ILE A 113 -2.48 10.80 5.57
C ILE A 113 -3.23 10.06 4.49
N ALA A 114 -4.30 10.63 3.99
CA ALA A 114 -5.14 10.06 2.95
C ALA A 114 -4.96 10.81 1.61
N GLY A 115 -4.95 10.09 0.50
CA GLY A 115 -5.10 10.71 -0.82
C GLY A 115 -6.57 11.04 -1.07
N ALA A 116 -6.88 12.30 -1.43
CA ALA A 116 -8.28 12.72 -1.66
C ALA A 116 -8.97 11.99 -2.82
N LYS A 117 -8.21 11.33 -3.69
CA LYS A 117 -8.69 10.50 -4.81
C LYS A 117 -8.54 9.01 -4.54
N SER A 118 -8.16 8.62 -3.32
CA SER A 118 -7.92 7.24 -2.92
C SER A 118 -9.10 6.72 -2.10
N ASP A 119 -9.42 5.45 -2.27
CA ASP A 119 -10.48 4.76 -1.51
C ASP A 119 -9.92 3.95 -0.32
N TYR A 120 -8.61 4.01 -0.07
CA TYR A 120 -7.95 3.25 1.00
C TYR A 120 -8.27 3.77 2.41
N ILE A 121 -8.57 5.07 2.55
CA ILE A 121 -9.08 5.67 3.78
C ILE A 121 -10.35 6.44 3.42
N GLY A 122 -11.49 5.95 3.87
CA GLY A 122 -12.79 6.57 3.63
C GLY A 122 -13.66 6.61 4.88
N PRO A 123 -14.85 7.22 4.82
CA PRO A 123 -15.76 7.35 5.96
C PRO A 123 -16.09 6.02 6.65
N GLN A 124 -16.11 4.92 5.88
CA GLN A 124 -16.37 3.57 6.40
C GLN A 124 -15.28 3.07 7.36
N HIS A 125 -14.08 3.64 7.32
CA HIS A 125 -12.95 3.24 8.14
C HIS A 125 -12.81 4.08 9.42
N GLN A 126 -13.56 5.18 9.53
CA GLN A 126 -13.41 6.15 10.62
C GLN A 126 -13.62 5.52 11.99
N ALA A 127 -14.68 4.74 12.17
CA ALA A 127 -15.00 4.10 13.44
C ALA A 127 -13.88 3.16 13.92
N GLU A 128 -13.26 2.43 12.99
CA GLU A 128 -12.17 1.51 13.32
C GLU A 128 -10.86 2.25 13.61
N ILE A 129 -10.58 3.33 12.88
CA ILE A 129 -9.44 4.22 13.17
C ILE A 129 -9.60 4.81 14.57
N GLU A 130 -10.76 5.37 14.91
CA GLU A 130 -11.04 5.96 16.23
C GLU A 130 -10.95 4.93 17.36
N ARG A 131 -11.41 3.71 17.11
CA ARG A 131 -11.36 2.61 18.11
C ARG A 131 -9.91 2.21 18.43
N LEU A 132 -9.06 2.08 17.41
CA LEU A 132 -7.69 1.59 17.56
C LEU A 132 -6.66 2.70 17.83
N PHE A 133 -6.95 3.90 17.37
CA PHE A 133 -6.07 5.07 17.43
C PHE A 133 -6.86 6.32 17.84
N PRO A 134 -7.31 6.43 19.11
CA PRO A 134 -8.19 7.50 19.57
C PRO A 134 -7.58 8.90 19.48
N GLN A 135 -6.24 9.01 19.36
CA GLN A 135 -5.53 10.27 19.15
C GLN A 135 -5.19 10.52 17.67
N ALA A 136 -5.80 9.76 16.75
CA ALA A 136 -5.51 9.91 15.32
C ALA A 136 -6.04 11.23 14.76
N GLU A 137 -5.18 11.96 14.07
CA GLU A 137 -5.56 13.01 13.14
C GLU A 137 -5.62 12.41 11.73
N ILE A 138 -6.61 12.78 10.93
CA ILE A 138 -6.69 12.37 9.52
C ILE A 138 -6.52 13.61 8.66
N GLU A 139 -5.48 13.63 7.83
CA GLU A 139 -5.20 14.71 6.89
C GLU A 139 -5.34 14.20 5.46
N SER A 140 -6.28 14.77 4.69
CA SER A 140 -6.51 14.44 3.30
C SER A 140 -5.73 15.36 2.39
N ILE A 141 -4.92 14.81 1.48
CA ILE A 141 -4.10 15.55 0.53
C ILE A 141 -4.83 15.68 -0.80
N ASP A 142 -5.22 16.91 -1.13
CA ASP A 142 -5.91 17.22 -2.37
C ASP A 142 -5.07 16.85 -3.60
N GLY A 143 -5.75 16.25 -4.60
CA GLY A 143 -5.13 15.88 -5.87
C GLY A 143 -4.33 14.59 -5.85
N ALA A 144 -4.07 14.01 -4.66
CA ALA A 144 -3.37 12.73 -4.52
C ALA A 144 -4.31 11.52 -4.63
N GLY A 145 -3.84 10.46 -5.27
CA GLY A 145 -4.35 9.10 -5.17
C GLY A 145 -3.58 8.31 -4.10
N HIS A 146 -3.44 7.00 -4.31
CA HIS A 146 -2.77 6.11 -3.34
C HIS A 146 -1.27 6.43 -3.13
N TRP A 147 -0.58 6.91 -4.14
CA TRP A 147 0.84 7.26 -4.04
C TRP A 147 1.03 8.72 -3.60
N VAL A 148 0.46 9.08 -2.46
CA VAL A 148 0.41 10.45 -1.92
C VAL A 148 1.78 11.13 -1.96
N HIS A 149 2.82 10.45 -1.51
CA HIS A 149 4.20 10.94 -1.47
C HIS A 149 4.81 11.22 -2.85
N ALA A 150 4.36 10.51 -3.88
CA ALA A 150 4.84 10.67 -5.26
C ALA A 150 3.99 11.69 -6.04
N GLU A 151 2.68 11.68 -5.82
CA GLU A 151 1.73 12.52 -6.55
C GLU A 151 1.69 13.97 -6.00
N GLN A 152 1.82 14.13 -4.68
CA GLN A 152 1.81 15.43 -3.99
C GLN A 152 2.95 15.56 -2.97
N PRO A 153 4.23 15.47 -3.39
CA PRO A 153 5.38 15.36 -2.48
C PRO A 153 5.52 16.56 -1.52
N LYS A 154 5.18 17.78 -1.96
CA LYS A 154 5.28 18.97 -1.12
C LYS A 154 4.26 18.96 0.01
N ALA A 155 2.99 18.71 -0.30
CA ALA A 155 1.92 18.65 0.68
C ALA A 155 2.14 17.49 1.66
N PHE A 156 2.57 16.33 1.15
CA PHE A 156 2.94 15.17 1.96
C PHE A 156 4.04 15.51 2.98
N MET A 157 5.14 16.11 2.53
CA MET A 157 6.23 16.50 3.43
C MET A 157 5.79 17.52 4.47
N GLN A 158 4.99 18.52 4.10
CA GLN A 158 4.45 19.51 5.04
C GLN A 158 3.59 18.85 6.14
N ALA A 159 2.72 17.90 5.78
CA ALA A 159 1.91 17.15 6.74
C ALA A 159 2.77 16.36 7.73
N VAL A 160 3.79 15.64 7.22
CA VAL A 160 4.70 14.85 8.04
C VAL A 160 5.54 15.75 8.96
N GLU A 161 6.16 16.81 8.44
CA GLU A 161 6.99 17.74 9.22
C GLU A 161 6.17 18.38 10.34
N LYS A 162 5.00 18.94 10.03
CA LYS A 162 4.06 19.50 11.01
C LYS A 162 3.70 18.51 12.11
N PHE A 163 3.49 17.23 11.76
CA PHE A 163 3.19 16.19 12.74
C PHE A 163 4.38 15.85 13.63
N LEU A 164 5.59 15.79 13.06
CA LEU A 164 6.80 15.49 13.82
C LEU A 164 7.23 16.63 14.76
N GLU A 165 6.92 17.89 14.43
CA GLU A 165 7.23 19.08 15.24
C GLU A 165 6.26 19.28 16.42
N LYS A 166 5.08 18.66 16.40
CA LYS A 166 4.16 18.71 17.55
C LYS A 166 4.83 18.08 18.77
N SER A 167 4.94 18.84 19.84
CA SER A 167 5.52 18.43 21.13
C SER A 167 4.55 17.59 21.94
#